data_513c798d3f89e66fcfdb8448fe44a73c
#
_entry.id   513c798d3f89e66fcfdb8448fe44a73c
#
_cell.length_a   1.000
_cell.length_b   1.000
_cell.length_c   1.000
_cell.angle_alpha   90.00
_cell.angle_beta   90.00
_cell.angle_gamma   90.00
#
_symmetry.space_group_name_H-M   'P 1'
#
loop_
_entity.id
_entity.type
_entity.pdbx_description
1 polymer ?
#
loop_
_entity_poly.entity_id
_entity_poly.type
_entity_poly.pdbx_seq_one_letter_code
_entity_poly.pdbx_strand_id
1 'polypeptide(L)'
;MNEFQEKLVNFAWPEPKKSYDVVIVGGGGHGLSAAYHLATRHGITNVAVLERKYIGGGNSGRNTTIIRANYGIPEAVRFYQHSLELYQKLEEETGRWLMHQEKGILWIAHSEMGIKQQRARAEINRAFGAKTDFLEPEEIKKIVPEIDLTGGGKYPVRGASYNYEGATARHDRVNWALAEGAMKKGVHVHQRTAATGILKEGNRVIGVQTDKGPIHAGIVMSAVGGHVTTLAAMAGLRLPIRTHPLQAYVTNHYQRTFHPIVASADLLSYVSQTARGEMLMGAEIDRQPSYSYRSGHHFIQSLSYRMLAMLPFMRNLRVLRQWTGVCDMSPDYSPIMGKTEVENFYITTGWGTWGFKAIPASGEQMAEAIATGETPEMIAPFLLSRFKRDRPMADRGSAGTH
;
A
#
# COMPACT_ATOMS: atom_id res chain seq x y z
N MET A 1 26.21 30.29 3.11
CA MET A 1 25.35 29.11 3.11
C MET A 1 25.24 28.66 4.55
N ASN A 2 24.04 28.40 5.11
CA ASN A 2 23.95 27.90 6.46
C ASN A 2 24.17 26.37 6.47
N GLU A 3 24.45 25.80 7.63
CA GLU A 3 24.74 24.36 7.81
C GLU A 3 23.63 23.44 7.24
N PHE A 4 22.40 23.94 7.17
CA PHE A 4 21.27 23.26 6.57
C PHE A 4 21.34 23.25 5.03
N GLN A 5 21.79 24.36 4.42
CA GLN A 5 21.99 24.45 2.97
C GLN A 5 23.19 23.63 2.53
N GLU A 6 24.26 23.56 3.32
CA GLU A 6 25.39 22.66 3.04
C GLU A 6 24.99 21.18 3.14
N LYS A 7 24.15 20.80 4.11
CA LYS A 7 23.62 19.44 4.20
C LYS A 7 22.69 19.09 3.03
N LEU A 8 21.96 20.04 2.46
CA LEU A 8 21.12 19.83 1.27
C LEU A 8 21.92 19.74 -0.03
N VAL A 9 23.00 20.50 -0.15
CA VAL A 9 23.88 20.52 -1.34
C VAL A 9 24.78 19.28 -1.36
N ASN A 10 25.19 18.77 -0.20
CA ASN A 10 26.05 17.60 -0.04
C ASN A 10 25.29 16.27 0.00
N PHE A 11 24.01 16.22 -0.34
CA PHE A 11 23.30 14.97 -0.62
C PHE A 11 23.76 14.43 -1.99
N ALA A 12 25.05 14.11 -2.08
CA ALA A 12 25.60 13.44 -3.24
C ALA A 12 25.03 12.02 -3.29
N TRP A 13 24.08 11.81 -4.18
CA TRP A 13 23.63 10.47 -4.51
C TRP A 13 24.83 9.70 -5.09
N PRO A 14 25.23 8.58 -4.49
CA PRO A 14 26.38 7.85 -5.00
C PRO A 14 26.11 7.38 -6.43
N GLU A 15 27.14 7.44 -7.29
CA GLU A 15 27.05 6.83 -8.60
C GLU A 15 26.85 5.31 -8.48
N PRO A 16 26.07 4.69 -9.37
CA PRO A 16 25.85 3.23 -9.33
C PRO A 16 27.18 2.47 -9.45
N LYS A 17 27.39 1.53 -8.54
CA LYS A 17 28.47 0.55 -8.70
C LYS A 17 28.15 -0.39 -9.86
N LYS A 18 29.17 -1.05 -10.38
CA LYS A 18 29.02 -2.09 -11.42
C LYS A 18 28.32 -3.35 -10.92
N SER A 19 28.37 -3.61 -9.61
CA SER A 19 27.83 -4.82 -8.99
C SER A 19 27.33 -4.58 -7.56
N TYR A 20 26.25 -5.28 -7.20
CA TYR A 20 25.68 -5.35 -5.86
C TYR A 20 25.28 -6.79 -5.50
N ASP A 21 25.13 -7.09 -4.21
CA ASP A 21 24.59 -8.38 -3.78
C ASP A 21 23.10 -8.46 -4.11
N VAL A 22 22.37 -7.35 -3.89
CA VAL A 22 20.94 -7.24 -4.18
C VAL A 22 20.66 -5.95 -4.94
N VAL A 23 19.90 -6.04 -6.03
CA VAL A 23 19.33 -4.90 -6.73
C VAL A 23 17.80 -4.92 -6.60
N ILE A 24 17.23 -3.87 -6.03
CA ILE A 24 15.78 -3.70 -5.90
C ILE A 24 15.33 -2.68 -6.93
N VAL A 25 14.43 -3.10 -7.83
CA VAL A 25 13.84 -2.22 -8.84
C VAL A 25 12.53 -1.67 -8.30
N GLY A 26 12.50 -0.36 -8.04
CA GLY A 26 11.38 0.39 -7.49
C GLY A 26 11.66 1.04 -6.14
N GLY A 27 11.81 2.36 -6.11
CA GLY A 27 12.01 3.20 -4.91
C GLY A 27 10.70 3.63 -4.25
N GLY A 28 9.69 2.78 -4.29
CA GLY A 28 8.46 2.93 -3.51
C GLY A 28 8.57 2.30 -2.12
N GLY A 29 7.52 2.39 -1.31
CA GLY A 29 7.54 1.91 0.07
C GLY A 29 8.00 0.47 0.23
N HIS A 30 7.52 -0.47 -0.60
CA HIS A 30 7.89 -1.88 -0.52
C HIS A 30 9.37 -2.12 -0.82
N GLY A 31 9.90 -1.49 -1.88
CA GLY A 31 11.32 -1.65 -2.22
C GLY A 31 12.24 -1.00 -1.18
N LEU A 32 11.89 0.18 -0.69
CA LEU A 32 12.64 0.87 0.37
C LEU A 32 12.59 0.11 1.70
N SER A 33 11.42 -0.48 2.04
CA SER A 33 11.28 -1.29 3.24
C SER A 33 12.11 -2.58 3.17
N ALA A 34 12.13 -3.26 2.03
CA ALA A 34 13.00 -4.43 1.84
C ALA A 34 14.48 -4.05 1.97
N ALA A 35 14.92 -2.94 1.35
CA ALA A 35 16.29 -2.45 1.49
C ALA A 35 16.64 -2.09 2.94
N TYR A 36 15.72 -1.44 3.66
CA TYR A 36 15.88 -1.10 5.06
C TYR A 36 16.09 -2.34 5.93
N HIS A 37 15.23 -3.35 5.79
CA HIS A 37 15.31 -4.57 6.58
C HIS A 37 16.49 -5.47 6.20
N LEU A 38 16.87 -5.54 4.92
CA LEU A 38 18.10 -6.21 4.50
C LEU A 38 19.32 -5.64 5.23
N ALA A 39 19.42 -4.31 5.28
CA ALA A 39 20.55 -3.64 5.90
C ALA A 39 20.52 -3.67 7.45
N THR A 40 19.36 -3.48 8.06
CA THR A 40 19.23 -3.33 9.51
C THR A 40 19.10 -4.65 10.26
N ARG A 41 18.42 -5.64 9.67
CA ARG A 41 18.15 -6.93 10.33
C ARG A 41 19.06 -8.07 9.86
N HIS A 42 19.53 -8.02 8.61
CA HIS A 42 20.35 -9.08 8.04
C HIS A 42 21.79 -8.66 7.74
N GLY A 43 22.15 -7.37 7.95
CA GLY A 43 23.51 -6.88 7.71
C GLY A 43 23.89 -6.85 6.20
N ILE A 44 22.96 -7.06 5.29
CA ILE A 44 23.17 -7.02 3.84
C ILE A 44 23.08 -5.57 3.39
N THR A 45 24.23 -4.92 3.22
CA THR A 45 24.34 -3.48 2.94
C THR A 45 24.77 -3.14 1.52
N ASN A 46 25.37 -4.09 0.79
CA ASN A 46 25.73 -3.90 -0.62
C ASN A 46 24.48 -4.04 -1.52
N VAL A 47 23.52 -3.16 -1.29
CA VAL A 47 22.20 -3.14 -1.92
C VAL A 47 22.02 -1.85 -2.72
N ALA A 48 21.46 -1.96 -3.93
CA ALA A 48 20.99 -0.81 -4.71
C ALA A 48 19.47 -0.82 -4.83
N VAL A 49 18.85 0.34 -4.61
CA VAL A 49 17.46 0.60 -4.96
C VAL A 49 17.43 1.51 -6.20
N LEU A 50 16.82 1.04 -7.29
CA LEU A 50 16.71 1.79 -8.54
C LEU A 50 15.32 2.39 -8.68
N GLU A 51 15.24 3.70 -8.80
CA GLU A 51 13.97 4.42 -8.98
C GLU A 51 14.03 5.30 -10.22
N ARG A 52 13.14 5.08 -11.17
CA ARG A 52 13.11 5.80 -12.45
C ARG A 52 12.80 7.30 -12.33
N LYS A 53 12.12 7.71 -11.25
CA LYS A 53 11.75 9.11 -11.00
C LYS A 53 12.40 9.60 -9.69
N TYR A 54 11.64 9.60 -8.62
CA TYR A 54 12.04 10.02 -7.29
C TYR A 54 11.41 9.11 -6.23
N ILE A 55 12.01 9.05 -5.06
CA ILE A 55 11.54 8.24 -3.92
C ILE A 55 10.04 8.44 -3.71
N GLY A 56 9.30 7.32 -3.68
CA GLY A 56 7.86 7.33 -3.51
C GLY A 56 7.06 7.86 -4.70
N GLY A 57 7.67 8.15 -5.85
CA GLY A 57 7.04 8.75 -7.03
C GLY A 57 5.98 7.88 -7.72
N GLY A 58 5.85 6.61 -7.36
CA GLY A 58 4.81 5.68 -7.81
C GLY A 58 3.52 5.76 -6.99
N ASN A 59 2.90 4.60 -6.75
CA ASN A 59 1.68 4.48 -5.95
C ASN A 59 1.88 4.87 -4.49
N SER A 60 3.09 4.72 -3.95
CA SER A 60 3.41 5.14 -2.58
C SER A 60 3.14 6.62 -2.33
N GLY A 61 3.34 7.49 -3.31
CA GLY A 61 3.01 8.92 -3.22
C GLY A 61 1.58 9.28 -3.67
N ARG A 62 0.77 8.29 -4.04
CA ARG A 62 -0.60 8.49 -4.56
C ARG A 62 -1.67 7.78 -3.75
N ASN A 63 -1.31 7.11 -2.66
CA ASN A 63 -2.25 6.43 -1.79
C ASN A 63 -2.94 7.42 -0.82
N THR A 64 -3.97 6.93 -0.15
CA THR A 64 -4.78 7.69 0.82
C THR A 64 -4.38 7.43 2.27
N THR A 65 -3.22 6.83 2.48
CA THR A 65 -2.52 6.70 3.78
C THR A 65 -3.21 5.89 4.88
N ILE A 66 -4.21 5.11 4.55
CA ILE A 66 -4.94 4.29 5.51
C ILE A 66 -4.14 3.03 5.89
N ILE A 67 -3.98 2.80 7.18
CA ILE A 67 -3.38 1.61 7.78
C ILE A 67 -4.46 0.87 8.57
N ARG A 68 -4.59 -0.44 8.37
CA ARG A 68 -5.61 -1.26 9.01
C ARG A 68 -5.28 -2.75 8.94
N ALA A 69 -5.81 -3.55 9.87
CA ALA A 69 -5.68 -5.01 9.89
C ALA A 69 -7.02 -5.76 9.78
N ASN A 70 -8.14 -5.05 9.61
CA ASN A 70 -9.50 -5.64 9.61
C ASN A 70 -9.85 -6.30 8.26
N TYR A 71 -9.23 -7.44 7.99
CA TYR A 71 -9.45 -8.26 6.80
C TYR A 71 -10.43 -9.41 7.04
N GLY A 72 -10.89 -10.06 5.98
CA GLY A 72 -11.86 -11.15 6.05
C GLY A 72 -11.26 -12.55 6.03
N ILE A 73 -9.92 -12.68 5.95
CA ILE A 73 -9.21 -13.97 5.98
C ILE A 73 -8.10 -13.94 7.04
N PRO A 74 -7.87 -15.04 7.76
CA PRO A 74 -6.90 -15.13 8.85
C PRO A 74 -5.49 -14.71 8.47
N GLU A 75 -5.00 -15.17 7.33
CA GLU A 75 -3.66 -14.89 6.81
C GLU A 75 -3.44 -13.39 6.62
N ALA A 76 -4.45 -12.69 6.07
CA ALA A 76 -4.38 -11.25 5.89
C ALA A 76 -4.45 -10.52 7.25
N VAL A 77 -5.33 -10.94 8.18
CA VAL A 77 -5.42 -10.32 9.50
C VAL A 77 -4.05 -10.38 10.19
N ARG A 78 -3.43 -11.56 10.27
CA ARG A 78 -2.11 -11.75 10.91
C ARG A 78 -1.03 -10.90 10.24
N PHE A 79 -0.96 -10.91 8.91
CA PHE A 79 0.03 -10.15 8.16
C PHE A 79 -0.10 -8.64 8.38
N TYR A 80 -1.33 -8.12 8.33
CA TYR A 80 -1.56 -6.68 8.50
C TYR A 80 -1.51 -6.23 9.95
N GLN A 81 -1.81 -7.10 10.91
CA GLN A 81 -1.59 -6.84 12.34
C GLN A 81 -0.10 -6.68 12.62
N HIS A 82 0.73 -7.60 12.12
CA HIS A 82 2.18 -7.47 12.21
C HIS A 82 2.70 -6.19 11.54
N SER A 83 2.15 -5.84 10.37
CA SER A 83 2.54 -4.60 9.70
C SER A 83 2.19 -3.34 10.50
N LEU A 84 1.07 -3.36 11.22
CA LEU A 84 0.62 -2.27 12.06
C LEU A 84 1.60 -2.08 13.24
N GLU A 85 2.00 -3.17 13.89
CA GLU A 85 3.03 -3.15 14.95
C GLU A 85 4.36 -2.58 14.46
N LEU A 86 4.78 -2.95 13.25
CA LEU A 86 6.00 -2.41 12.64
C LEU A 86 5.88 -0.91 12.33
N TYR A 87 4.70 -0.42 11.94
CA TYR A 87 4.47 1.02 11.76
C TYR A 87 4.66 1.80 13.07
N GLN A 88 4.19 1.25 14.19
CA GLN A 88 4.35 1.89 15.51
C GLN A 88 5.84 1.99 15.93
N LYS A 89 6.64 0.97 15.60
CA LYS A 89 8.07 0.92 15.90
C LYS A 89 8.93 1.77 14.94
N LEU A 90 8.47 1.98 13.72
CA LEU A 90 9.27 2.61 12.66
C LEU A 90 9.68 4.06 13.00
N GLU A 91 8.87 4.80 13.74
CA GLU A 91 9.22 6.14 14.22
C GLU A 91 10.42 6.11 15.18
N GLU A 92 10.42 5.17 16.12
CA GLU A 92 11.51 5.00 17.11
C GLU A 92 12.78 4.53 16.41
N GLU A 93 12.68 3.52 15.54
CA GLU A 93 13.83 2.92 14.85
C GLU A 93 14.53 3.90 13.90
N THR A 94 13.76 4.76 13.24
CA THR A 94 14.31 5.68 12.24
C THR A 94 14.58 7.10 12.76
N GLY A 95 14.00 7.44 13.92
CA GLY A 95 14.03 8.79 14.48
C GLY A 95 13.22 9.81 13.66
N ARG A 96 12.34 9.35 12.75
CA ARG A 96 11.50 10.21 11.92
C ARG A 96 10.05 10.15 12.34
N TRP A 97 9.47 11.31 12.60
CA TRP A 97 8.04 11.44 12.82
C TRP A 97 7.25 11.14 11.54
N LEU A 98 6.51 10.03 11.52
CA LEU A 98 5.71 9.57 10.38
C LEU A 98 4.34 10.23 10.31
N MET A 99 3.96 11.03 11.30
CA MET A 99 2.58 11.50 11.53
C MET A 99 1.60 10.31 11.64
N HIS A 100 2.06 9.22 12.26
CA HIS A 100 1.21 8.07 12.56
C HIS A 100 0.14 8.48 13.57
N GLN A 101 -1.13 8.22 13.25
CA GLN A 101 -2.26 8.53 14.10
C GLN A 101 -3.25 7.37 14.09
N GLU A 102 -3.46 6.75 15.23
CA GLU A 102 -4.56 5.81 15.43
C GLU A 102 -5.87 6.60 15.43
N LYS A 103 -6.82 6.13 14.64
CA LYS A 103 -8.11 6.80 14.43
C LYS A 103 -9.29 5.85 14.53
N GLY A 104 -9.04 4.56 14.40
CA GLY A 104 -10.08 3.60 14.12
C GLY A 104 -10.62 3.71 12.70
N ILE A 105 -11.27 2.64 12.25
CA ILE A 105 -11.94 2.59 10.96
C ILE A 105 -13.29 1.90 11.07
N LEU A 106 -14.33 2.58 10.59
CA LEU A 106 -15.69 2.06 10.43
C LEU A 106 -15.87 1.50 9.03
N TRP A 107 -16.41 0.28 8.93
CA TRP A 107 -16.89 -0.31 7.68
C TRP A 107 -18.41 -0.45 7.74
N ILE A 108 -19.09 0.53 7.16
CA ILE A 108 -20.56 0.68 7.23
C ILE A 108 -21.21 -0.33 6.26
N ALA A 109 -22.26 -0.96 6.77
CA ALA A 109 -23.19 -1.80 6.02
C ALA A 109 -24.48 -1.05 5.75
N HIS A 110 -24.99 -1.14 4.52
CA HIS A 110 -26.26 -0.55 4.08
C HIS A 110 -27.30 -1.61 3.68
N SER A 111 -26.89 -2.89 3.63
CA SER A 111 -27.70 -4.02 3.22
C SER A 111 -27.69 -5.15 4.27
N GLU A 112 -28.67 -6.06 4.21
CA GLU A 112 -28.69 -7.27 5.06
C GLU A 112 -27.46 -8.16 4.83
N MET A 113 -27.02 -8.28 3.58
CA MET A 113 -25.78 -9.01 3.27
C MET A 113 -24.57 -8.28 3.87
N GLY A 114 -24.52 -6.95 3.77
CA GLY A 114 -23.48 -6.12 4.37
C GLY A 114 -23.38 -6.33 5.88
N ILE A 115 -24.50 -6.36 6.61
CA ILE A 115 -24.52 -6.64 8.06
C ILE A 115 -23.88 -8.00 8.35
N LYS A 116 -24.30 -9.06 7.66
CA LYS A 116 -23.75 -10.41 7.84
C LYS A 116 -22.23 -10.42 7.60
N GLN A 117 -21.77 -9.75 6.55
CA GLN A 117 -20.36 -9.65 6.24
C GLN A 117 -19.57 -8.88 7.31
N GLN A 118 -20.09 -7.76 7.81
CA GLN A 118 -19.40 -6.98 8.82
C GLN A 118 -19.37 -7.67 10.19
N ARG A 119 -20.43 -8.40 10.57
CA ARG A 119 -20.44 -9.25 11.77
C ARG A 119 -19.41 -10.39 11.65
N ALA A 120 -19.42 -11.13 10.55
CA ALA A 120 -18.43 -12.20 10.31
C ALA A 120 -16.99 -11.65 10.33
N ARG A 121 -16.76 -10.48 9.75
CA ARG A 121 -15.46 -9.81 9.77
C ARG A 121 -15.03 -9.49 11.20
N ALA A 122 -15.90 -8.91 12.02
CA ALA A 122 -15.59 -8.60 13.42
C ALA A 122 -15.20 -9.88 14.19
N GLU A 123 -15.92 -11.00 14.00
CA GLU A 123 -15.59 -12.28 14.62
C GLU A 123 -14.21 -12.80 14.19
N ILE A 124 -13.93 -12.84 12.88
CA ILE A 124 -12.62 -13.27 12.35
C ILE A 124 -11.52 -12.38 12.92
N ASN A 125 -11.71 -11.08 12.90
CA ASN A 125 -10.70 -10.12 13.40
C ASN A 125 -10.37 -10.37 14.87
N ARG A 126 -11.38 -10.52 15.73
CA ARG A 126 -11.18 -10.83 17.16
C ARG A 126 -10.46 -12.14 17.35
N ALA A 127 -10.86 -13.19 16.61
CA ALA A 127 -10.22 -14.50 16.70
C ALA A 127 -8.74 -14.50 16.34
N PHE A 128 -8.29 -13.53 15.51
CA PHE A 128 -6.90 -13.40 15.06
C PHE A 128 -6.20 -12.14 15.58
N GLY A 129 -6.71 -11.56 16.67
CA GLY A 129 -6.01 -10.53 17.45
C GLY A 129 -6.23 -9.08 17.04
N ALA A 130 -7.00 -8.80 15.97
CA ALA A 130 -7.34 -7.43 15.59
C ALA A 130 -8.57 -6.93 16.38
N LYS A 131 -8.42 -5.84 17.14
CA LYS A 131 -9.47 -5.28 18.00
C LYS A 131 -10.61 -4.71 17.18
N THR A 132 -11.64 -5.52 16.96
CA THR A 132 -12.78 -5.15 16.10
C THR A 132 -14.10 -5.57 16.72
N ASP A 133 -15.04 -4.64 16.78
CA ASP A 133 -16.41 -4.89 17.20
C ASP A 133 -17.40 -4.60 16.08
N PHE A 134 -18.61 -5.19 16.18
CA PHE A 134 -19.74 -4.77 15.38
C PHE A 134 -20.55 -3.74 16.16
N LEU A 135 -20.86 -2.61 15.53
CA LEU A 135 -21.59 -1.49 16.11
C LEU A 135 -22.96 -1.36 15.45
N GLU A 136 -23.96 -1.11 16.26
CA GLU A 136 -25.31 -0.76 15.82
C GLU A 136 -25.37 0.73 15.40
N PRO A 137 -26.38 1.16 14.60
CA PRO A 137 -26.44 2.53 14.06
C PRO A 137 -26.31 3.64 15.10
N GLU A 138 -26.91 3.47 16.27
CA GLU A 138 -26.88 4.47 17.33
C GLU A 138 -25.48 4.63 17.95
N GLU A 139 -24.70 3.57 17.99
CA GLU A 139 -23.30 3.60 18.44
C GLU A 139 -22.41 4.29 17.41
N ILE A 140 -22.66 4.04 16.11
CA ILE A 140 -21.97 4.72 15.00
C ILE A 140 -22.25 6.22 15.07
N LYS A 141 -23.51 6.62 15.33
CA LYS A 141 -23.90 8.04 15.46
C LYS A 141 -23.18 8.76 16.58
N LYS A 142 -22.86 8.07 17.70
CA LYS A 142 -22.07 8.64 18.81
C LYS A 142 -20.62 8.90 18.39
N ILE A 143 -20.03 8.02 17.54
CA ILE A 143 -18.64 8.14 17.07
C ILE A 143 -18.53 9.16 15.93
N VAL A 144 -19.52 9.21 15.03
CA VAL A 144 -19.60 10.11 13.88
C VAL A 144 -20.94 10.87 13.93
N PRO A 145 -21.03 11.94 14.73
CA PRO A 145 -22.29 12.68 14.91
C PRO A 145 -22.86 13.27 13.62
N GLU A 146 -22.02 13.51 12.61
CA GLU A 146 -22.41 14.10 11.32
C GLU A 146 -22.98 13.09 10.33
N ILE A 147 -22.92 11.78 10.64
CA ILE A 147 -23.43 10.74 9.73
C ILE A 147 -24.95 10.81 9.63
N ASP A 148 -25.48 10.72 8.42
CA ASP A 148 -26.90 10.55 8.18
C ASP A 148 -27.25 9.06 8.20
N LEU A 149 -27.89 8.60 9.27
CA LEU A 149 -28.31 7.21 9.41
C LEU A 149 -29.34 6.78 8.36
N THR A 150 -30.09 7.72 7.78
CA THR A 150 -31.05 7.44 6.69
C THR A 150 -30.36 7.20 5.36
N GLY A 151 -29.09 7.65 5.22
CA GLY A 151 -28.33 7.54 3.98
C GLY A 151 -28.97 8.25 2.81
N GLY A 152 -29.58 9.42 3.06
CA GLY A 152 -30.36 10.16 2.07
C GLY A 152 -31.62 9.40 1.61
N GLY A 153 -32.17 8.52 2.44
CA GLY A 153 -33.32 7.67 2.15
C GLY A 153 -33.03 6.47 1.24
N LYS A 154 -31.82 6.37 0.66
CA LYS A 154 -31.45 5.31 -0.27
C LYS A 154 -30.48 4.29 0.30
N TYR A 155 -29.58 4.72 1.18
CA TYR A 155 -28.50 3.90 1.72
C TYR A 155 -28.48 3.96 3.25
N PRO A 156 -29.55 3.45 3.94
CA PRO A 156 -29.61 3.52 5.39
C PRO A 156 -28.44 2.83 6.05
N VAL A 157 -27.87 3.42 7.09
CA VAL A 157 -26.83 2.80 7.90
C VAL A 157 -27.48 1.73 8.76
N ARG A 158 -27.04 0.48 8.61
CA ARG A 158 -27.59 -0.69 9.30
C ARG A 158 -26.66 -1.28 10.33
N GLY A 159 -25.44 -0.81 10.43
CA GLY A 159 -24.39 -1.24 11.33
C GLY A 159 -23.02 -1.07 10.69
N ALA A 160 -21.96 -1.35 11.45
CA ALA A 160 -20.59 -1.31 10.96
C ALA A 160 -19.69 -2.27 11.74
N SER A 161 -18.64 -2.79 11.12
CA SER A 161 -17.49 -3.25 11.90
C SER A 161 -16.60 -2.06 12.20
N TYR A 162 -16.13 -1.94 13.44
CA TYR A 162 -15.21 -0.91 13.89
C TYR A 162 -13.92 -1.53 14.37
N ASN A 163 -12.84 -1.32 13.61
CA ASN A 163 -11.50 -1.70 14.03
C ASN A 163 -10.84 -0.51 14.71
N TYR A 164 -10.53 -0.63 15.99
CA TYR A 164 -10.00 0.44 16.84
C TYR A 164 -8.59 0.86 16.45
N GLU A 165 -7.79 -0.06 15.92
CA GLU A 165 -6.38 0.10 15.57
C GLU A 165 -6.17 0.72 14.18
N GLY A 166 -7.26 1.03 13.46
CA GLY A 166 -7.17 1.73 12.18
C GLY A 166 -6.42 3.05 12.32
N ALA A 167 -5.47 3.31 11.42
CA ALA A 167 -4.57 4.45 11.53
C ALA A 167 -4.33 5.14 10.18
N THR A 168 -3.65 6.28 10.23
CA THR A 168 -3.09 6.96 9.06
C THR A 168 -1.64 7.35 9.32
N ALA A 169 -0.81 7.41 8.25
CA ALA A 169 0.53 7.97 8.32
C ALA A 169 0.85 8.73 7.03
N ARG A 170 1.78 9.67 7.07
CA ARG A 170 2.20 10.42 5.87
C ARG A 170 3.09 9.56 5.00
N HIS A 171 2.63 9.28 3.80
CA HIS A 171 3.30 8.40 2.83
C HIS A 171 4.72 8.86 2.45
N ASP A 172 4.92 10.17 2.30
CA ASP A 172 6.23 10.77 2.01
C ASP A 172 7.19 10.56 3.19
N ARG A 173 6.73 10.77 4.42
CA ARG A 173 7.54 10.56 5.62
C ARG A 173 7.91 9.09 5.82
N VAL A 174 6.99 8.17 5.58
CA VAL A 174 7.25 6.72 5.61
C VAL A 174 8.33 6.34 4.60
N ASN A 175 8.18 6.77 3.34
CA ASN A 175 9.17 6.48 2.30
C ASN A 175 10.55 7.03 2.62
N TRP A 176 10.63 8.27 3.11
CA TRP A 176 11.90 8.88 3.47
C TRP A 176 12.52 8.31 4.73
N ALA A 177 11.72 7.91 5.73
CA ALA A 177 12.22 7.22 6.92
C ALA A 177 12.94 5.92 6.55
N LEU A 178 12.31 5.10 5.69
CA LEU A 178 12.88 3.86 5.20
C LEU A 178 14.12 4.10 4.32
N ALA A 179 14.05 5.07 3.40
CA ALA A 179 15.17 5.39 2.52
C ALA A 179 16.40 5.86 3.30
N GLU A 180 16.23 6.82 4.23
CA GLU A 180 17.35 7.32 5.05
C GLU A 180 17.87 6.27 6.01
N GLY A 181 16.97 5.48 6.62
CA GLY A 181 17.38 4.36 7.49
C GLY A 181 18.26 3.35 6.74
N ALA A 182 17.88 3.00 5.51
CA ALA A 182 18.67 2.13 4.65
C ALA A 182 20.00 2.77 4.23
N MET A 183 19.98 4.02 3.78
CA MET A 183 21.19 4.75 3.35
C MET A 183 22.21 4.94 4.49
N LYS A 184 21.76 5.22 5.70
CA LYS A 184 22.62 5.28 6.90
C LYS A 184 23.38 3.97 7.16
N LYS A 185 22.88 2.84 6.65
CA LYS A 185 23.51 1.52 6.75
C LYS A 185 24.35 1.15 5.51
N GLY A 186 24.47 2.05 4.52
CA GLY A 186 25.31 1.85 3.34
C GLY A 186 24.57 1.41 2.08
N VAL A 187 23.24 1.31 2.10
CA VAL A 187 22.42 1.06 0.91
C VAL A 187 22.49 2.24 -0.05
N HIS A 188 22.62 1.98 -1.33
CA HIS A 188 22.59 3.00 -2.38
C HIS A 188 21.18 3.14 -2.95
N VAL A 189 20.60 4.33 -2.88
CA VAL A 189 19.32 4.64 -3.52
C VAL A 189 19.56 5.55 -4.73
N HIS A 190 19.30 5.02 -5.93
CA HIS A 190 19.53 5.73 -7.19
C HIS A 190 18.22 6.23 -7.78
N GLN A 191 17.94 7.50 -7.58
CA GLN A 191 16.82 8.19 -8.24
C GLN A 191 17.17 8.49 -9.70
N ARG A 192 16.14 8.68 -10.54
CA ARG A 192 16.30 8.94 -11.98
C ARG A 192 17.20 7.90 -12.67
N THR A 193 17.02 6.65 -12.27
CA THR A 193 17.73 5.50 -12.84
C THR A 193 16.69 4.43 -13.18
N ALA A 194 16.38 4.32 -14.47
CA ALA A 194 15.35 3.43 -14.96
C ALA A 194 15.92 2.05 -15.32
N ALA A 195 15.30 0.98 -14.78
CA ALA A 195 15.54 -0.36 -15.29
C ALA A 195 14.87 -0.48 -16.68
N THR A 196 15.68 -0.81 -17.69
CA THR A 196 15.26 -0.95 -19.09
C THR A 196 15.31 -2.40 -19.57
N GLY A 197 15.91 -3.30 -18.78
CA GLY A 197 16.01 -4.73 -19.06
C GLY A 197 16.45 -5.53 -17.85
N ILE A 198 16.33 -6.84 -17.94
CA ILE A 198 16.86 -7.81 -16.97
C ILE A 198 17.98 -8.59 -17.65
N LEU A 199 19.17 -8.61 -17.04
CA LEU A 199 20.32 -9.38 -17.50
C LEU A 199 20.19 -10.83 -17.05
N LYS A 200 20.35 -11.78 -17.98
CA LYS A 200 20.14 -13.22 -17.71
C LYS A 200 21.22 -14.09 -18.33
N GLU A 201 21.50 -15.20 -17.65
CA GLU A 201 22.20 -16.37 -18.17
C GLU A 201 21.26 -17.58 -18.06
N GLY A 202 20.74 -18.03 -19.17
CA GLY A 202 19.70 -19.07 -19.19
C GLY A 202 18.44 -18.65 -18.40
N ASN A 203 18.06 -19.41 -17.37
CA ASN A 203 16.93 -19.08 -16.48
C ASN A 203 17.34 -18.25 -15.26
N ARG A 204 18.61 -17.88 -15.12
CA ARG A 204 19.15 -17.16 -13.97
C ARG A 204 19.26 -15.67 -14.27
N VAL A 205 18.76 -14.83 -13.38
CA VAL A 205 18.99 -13.39 -13.40
C VAL A 205 20.37 -13.09 -12.81
N ILE A 206 21.14 -12.24 -13.51
CA ILE A 206 22.49 -11.83 -13.12
C ILE A 206 22.64 -10.31 -12.98
N GLY A 207 21.55 -9.55 -13.15
CA GLY A 207 21.54 -8.09 -12.99
C GLY A 207 20.42 -7.39 -13.71
N VAL A 208 20.58 -6.08 -13.84
CA VAL A 208 19.60 -5.16 -14.43
C VAL A 208 20.30 -4.27 -15.46
N GLN A 209 19.73 -4.17 -16.66
CA GLN A 209 20.09 -3.11 -17.60
C GLN A 209 19.38 -1.83 -17.20
N THR A 210 20.12 -0.74 -17.09
CA THR A 210 19.55 0.59 -16.79
C THR A 210 19.83 1.57 -17.93
N ASP A 211 19.15 2.72 -17.89
CA ASP A 211 19.44 3.87 -18.76
C ASP A 211 20.81 4.51 -18.51
N LYS A 212 21.52 4.09 -17.45
CA LYS A 212 22.90 4.50 -17.10
C LYS A 212 23.93 3.39 -17.29
N GLY A 213 23.56 2.28 -17.92
CA GLY A 213 24.40 1.12 -18.12
C GLY A 213 24.00 -0.11 -17.31
N PRO A 214 24.68 -1.24 -17.49
CA PRO A 214 24.39 -2.49 -16.80
C PRO A 214 24.86 -2.45 -15.34
N ILE A 215 24.07 -3.08 -14.46
CA ILE A 215 24.40 -3.30 -13.04
C ILE A 215 24.24 -4.80 -12.77
N HIS A 216 25.32 -5.48 -12.42
CA HIS A 216 25.28 -6.89 -12.03
C HIS A 216 24.72 -7.05 -10.61
N ALA A 217 24.05 -8.17 -10.35
CA ALA A 217 23.47 -8.48 -9.05
C ALA A 217 23.43 -9.96 -8.77
N GLY A 218 23.68 -10.34 -7.52
CA GLY A 218 23.44 -11.70 -7.05
C GLY A 218 21.94 -12.03 -7.02
N ILE A 219 21.12 -11.07 -6.62
CA ILE A 219 19.66 -11.18 -6.56
C ILE A 219 19.03 -9.89 -7.11
N VAL A 220 17.94 -10.01 -7.85
CA VAL A 220 17.09 -8.90 -8.27
C VAL A 220 15.69 -9.05 -7.69
N MET A 221 15.20 -8.00 -7.03
CA MET A 221 13.84 -7.92 -6.53
C MET A 221 13.03 -6.86 -7.30
N SER A 222 11.86 -7.24 -7.78
CA SER A 222 10.90 -6.32 -8.41
C SER A 222 9.89 -5.79 -7.38
N ALA A 223 9.83 -4.46 -7.23
CA ALA A 223 8.89 -3.73 -6.37
C ALA A 223 8.26 -2.54 -7.11
N VAL A 224 7.90 -2.72 -8.39
CA VAL A 224 7.52 -1.65 -9.32
C VAL A 224 6.01 -1.39 -9.41
N GLY A 225 5.21 -2.02 -8.52
CA GLY A 225 3.75 -1.84 -8.44
C GLY A 225 3.08 -2.07 -9.79
N GLY A 226 2.20 -1.17 -10.23
CA GLY A 226 1.42 -1.31 -11.46
C GLY A 226 2.23 -1.55 -12.76
N HIS A 227 3.55 -1.42 -12.74
CA HIS A 227 4.41 -1.71 -13.90
C HIS A 227 5.07 -3.11 -13.84
N VAL A 228 4.63 -3.95 -12.90
CA VAL A 228 5.27 -5.24 -12.64
C VAL A 228 5.23 -6.19 -13.83
N THR A 229 4.13 -6.23 -14.60
CA THR A 229 4.01 -7.10 -15.76
C THR A 229 5.04 -6.77 -16.84
N THR A 230 5.38 -5.48 -17.01
CA THR A 230 6.42 -5.04 -17.93
C THR A 230 7.82 -5.54 -17.49
N LEU A 231 8.17 -5.34 -16.22
CA LEU A 231 9.47 -5.77 -15.71
C LEU A 231 9.59 -7.30 -15.64
N ALA A 232 8.52 -7.98 -15.23
CA ALA A 232 8.47 -9.45 -15.18
C ALA A 232 8.63 -10.07 -16.57
N ALA A 233 8.03 -9.48 -17.60
CA ALA A 233 8.19 -9.93 -18.99
C ALA A 233 9.66 -9.83 -19.46
N MET A 234 10.41 -8.81 -19.02
CA MET A 234 11.86 -8.69 -19.31
C MET A 234 12.66 -9.84 -18.68
N ALA A 235 12.19 -10.39 -17.56
CA ALA A 235 12.77 -11.58 -16.92
C ALA A 235 12.27 -12.90 -17.53
N GLY A 236 11.32 -12.85 -18.46
CA GLY A 236 10.67 -14.04 -19.04
C GLY A 236 9.54 -14.61 -18.16
N LEU A 237 9.07 -13.85 -17.16
CA LEU A 237 8.02 -14.27 -16.25
C LEU A 237 6.66 -13.65 -16.65
N ARG A 238 5.62 -14.47 -16.71
CA ARG A 238 4.24 -14.01 -16.89
C ARG A 238 3.52 -13.99 -15.55
N LEU A 239 2.87 -12.86 -15.26
CA LEU A 239 2.11 -12.67 -14.03
C LEU A 239 0.62 -12.51 -14.34
N PRO A 240 -0.27 -13.10 -13.52
CA PRO A 240 -1.71 -12.94 -13.66
C PRO A 240 -2.17 -11.58 -13.08
N ILE A 241 -1.52 -10.50 -13.45
CA ILE A 241 -1.78 -9.14 -12.96
C ILE A 241 -2.42 -8.31 -14.05
N ARG A 242 -3.43 -7.53 -13.69
CA ARG A 242 -3.98 -6.44 -14.51
C ARG A 242 -3.78 -5.12 -13.78
N THR A 243 -3.35 -4.10 -14.53
CA THR A 243 -3.13 -2.77 -13.96
C THR A 243 -4.35 -1.90 -14.21
N HIS A 244 -4.89 -1.31 -13.15
CA HIS A 244 -6.07 -0.46 -13.18
C HIS A 244 -5.80 0.90 -12.55
N PRO A 245 -6.33 2.01 -13.12
CA PRO A 245 -6.33 3.30 -12.47
C PRO A 245 -7.13 3.26 -11.15
N LEU A 246 -6.62 3.91 -10.13
CA LEU A 246 -7.32 4.13 -8.87
C LEU A 246 -7.23 5.62 -8.53
N GLN A 247 -8.39 6.24 -8.41
CA GLN A 247 -8.49 7.67 -8.24
C GLN A 247 -8.80 8.05 -6.78
N ALA A 248 -8.34 9.24 -6.39
CA ALA A 248 -8.67 9.85 -5.12
C ALA A 248 -8.73 11.36 -5.28
N TYR A 249 -9.42 12.03 -4.36
CA TYR A 249 -9.37 13.49 -4.28
C TYR A 249 -9.34 13.98 -2.83
N VAL A 250 -8.92 15.23 -2.66
CA VAL A 250 -8.88 15.93 -1.39
C VAL A 250 -9.63 17.26 -1.52
N THR A 251 -10.33 17.64 -0.45
CA THR A 251 -11.09 18.90 -0.38
C THR A 251 -10.28 20.02 0.25
N ASN A 252 -10.85 21.23 0.25
CA ASN A 252 -10.37 22.31 1.10
C ASN A 252 -10.52 21.94 2.59
N HIS A 253 -9.82 22.71 3.42
CA HIS A 253 -9.92 22.60 4.88
C HIS A 253 -11.36 22.80 5.36
N TYR A 254 -11.75 21.99 6.33
CA TYR A 254 -12.98 22.10 7.09
C TYR A 254 -12.67 21.93 8.58
N GLN A 255 -13.51 22.44 9.46
CA GLN A 255 -13.33 22.21 10.89
C GLN A 255 -13.24 20.69 11.18
N ARG A 256 -12.54 20.31 12.24
CA ARG A 256 -12.44 18.90 12.61
C ARG A 256 -13.82 18.41 13.04
N THR A 257 -14.33 17.43 12.31
CA THR A 257 -15.71 16.95 12.43
C THR A 257 -15.74 15.56 13.07
N PHE A 258 -14.95 14.62 12.56
CA PHE A 258 -14.88 13.26 13.10
C PHE A 258 -13.46 12.73 13.12
N HIS A 259 -13.23 11.72 13.98
CA HIS A 259 -11.89 11.15 14.15
C HIS A 259 -11.67 9.90 13.30
N PRO A 260 -12.60 8.90 13.25
CA PRO A 260 -12.36 7.65 12.55
C PRO A 260 -12.32 7.81 11.04
N ILE A 261 -11.73 6.81 10.38
CA ILE A 261 -11.89 6.60 8.94
C ILE A 261 -13.27 5.99 8.73
N VAL A 262 -14.03 6.51 7.78
CA VAL A 262 -15.37 6.01 7.44
C VAL A 262 -15.31 5.39 6.06
N ALA A 263 -15.64 4.10 5.97
CA ALA A 263 -15.70 3.33 4.73
C ALA A 263 -17.03 2.62 4.59
N SER A 264 -17.46 2.39 3.36
CA SER A 264 -18.64 1.57 3.05
C SER A 264 -18.27 0.57 1.96
N ALA A 265 -18.47 -0.72 2.24
CA ALA A 265 -18.29 -1.78 1.25
C ALA A 265 -19.40 -1.75 0.19
N ASP A 266 -20.65 -1.50 0.60
CA ASP A 266 -21.80 -1.44 -0.31
C ASP A 266 -21.71 -0.24 -1.28
N LEU A 267 -21.17 0.90 -0.81
CA LEU A 267 -20.96 2.10 -1.62
C LEU A 267 -19.57 2.17 -2.25
N LEU A 268 -18.72 1.19 -2.02
CA LEU A 268 -17.35 1.12 -2.55
C LEU A 268 -16.59 2.44 -2.39
N SER A 269 -16.63 3.02 -1.19
CA SER A 269 -16.11 4.37 -0.96
C SER A 269 -15.62 4.54 0.48
N TYR A 270 -14.70 5.47 0.66
CA TYR A 270 -14.19 5.81 1.99
C TYR A 270 -13.78 7.28 2.06
N VAL A 271 -13.77 7.79 3.28
CA VAL A 271 -13.28 9.13 3.62
C VAL A 271 -12.48 9.09 4.91
N SER A 272 -11.44 9.87 4.98
CA SER A 272 -10.74 10.21 6.21
C SER A 272 -10.52 11.71 6.30
N GLN A 273 -10.60 12.27 7.50
CA GLN A 273 -10.22 13.67 7.70
C GLN A 273 -8.73 13.74 8.05
N THR A 274 -7.98 14.57 7.36
CA THR A 274 -6.55 14.79 7.63
C THR A 274 -6.36 15.57 8.93
N ALA A 275 -5.13 15.57 9.46
CA ALA A 275 -4.80 16.37 10.65
C ALA A 275 -5.01 17.88 10.46
N ARG A 276 -5.05 18.36 9.22
CA ARG A 276 -5.31 19.76 8.86
C ARG A 276 -6.76 20.05 8.53
N GLY A 277 -7.63 19.03 8.55
CA GLY A 277 -9.05 19.18 8.34
C GLY A 277 -9.55 18.96 6.90
N GLU A 278 -8.68 18.65 5.93
CA GLU A 278 -9.10 18.29 4.58
C GLU A 278 -9.75 16.89 4.59
N MET A 279 -10.80 16.70 3.77
CA MET A 279 -11.41 15.39 3.53
C MET A 279 -10.67 14.68 2.38
N LEU A 280 -10.06 13.54 2.69
CA LEU A 280 -9.37 12.70 1.74
C LEU A 280 -10.24 11.50 1.41
N MET A 281 -10.59 11.33 0.14
CA MET A 281 -11.58 10.37 -0.30
C MET A 281 -11.10 9.52 -1.47
N GLY A 282 -11.57 8.27 -1.50
CA GLY A 282 -11.35 7.34 -2.58
C GLY A 282 -12.52 6.36 -2.72
N ALA A 283 -12.48 5.59 -3.79
CA ALA A 283 -13.52 4.63 -4.16
C ALA A 283 -12.93 3.40 -4.84
N GLU A 284 -13.78 2.66 -5.55
CA GLU A 284 -13.42 1.52 -6.37
C GLU A 284 -12.38 1.86 -7.45
N ILE A 285 -11.70 0.83 -7.95
CA ILE A 285 -10.80 0.95 -9.10
C ILE A 285 -11.58 1.25 -10.40
N ASP A 286 -10.92 1.86 -11.36
CA ASP A 286 -11.46 1.98 -12.71
C ASP A 286 -11.60 0.58 -13.33
N ARG A 287 -12.76 0.31 -13.93
CA ARG A 287 -13.06 -1.03 -14.50
C ARG A 287 -12.20 -1.37 -15.72
N GLN A 288 -11.72 -0.36 -16.44
CA GLN A 288 -10.90 -0.56 -17.61
C GLN A 288 -9.41 -0.62 -17.25
N PRO A 289 -8.70 -1.73 -17.55
CA PRO A 289 -7.26 -1.81 -17.33
C PRO A 289 -6.52 -0.73 -18.12
N SER A 290 -5.63 -0.01 -17.46
CA SER A 290 -4.85 1.05 -18.08
C SER A 290 -3.66 1.46 -17.21
N TYR A 291 -2.61 1.98 -17.85
CA TYR A 291 -1.49 2.66 -17.18
C TYR A 291 -1.67 4.18 -17.10
N SER A 292 -2.89 4.68 -17.36
CA SER A 292 -3.20 6.10 -17.32
C SER A 292 -3.15 6.67 -15.91
N TYR A 293 -2.46 7.79 -15.77
CA TYR A 293 -2.48 8.62 -14.56
C TYR A 293 -3.47 9.79 -14.65
N ARG A 294 -4.31 9.80 -15.69
CA ARG A 294 -5.33 10.84 -15.86
C ARG A 294 -6.53 10.55 -14.99
N SER A 295 -7.01 11.59 -14.31
CA SER A 295 -8.22 11.54 -13.51
C SER A 295 -9.42 12.00 -14.33
N GLY A 296 -10.59 11.42 -14.07
CA GLY A 296 -11.85 11.73 -14.77
C GLY A 296 -12.83 12.50 -13.89
N HIS A 297 -13.60 13.41 -14.50
CA HIS A 297 -14.65 14.16 -13.80
C HIS A 297 -15.77 13.26 -13.26
N HIS A 298 -16.11 12.19 -13.99
CA HIS A 298 -17.12 11.22 -13.58
C HIS A 298 -16.82 10.61 -12.20
N PHE A 299 -15.53 10.38 -11.89
CA PHE A 299 -15.13 9.88 -10.57
C PHE A 299 -15.51 10.84 -9.44
N ILE A 300 -15.25 12.15 -9.62
CA ILE A 300 -15.64 13.17 -8.62
C ILE A 300 -17.16 13.14 -8.41
N GLN A 301 -17.93 13.14 -9.50
CA GLN A 301 -19.41 13.13 -9.41
C GLN A 301 -19.93 11.89 -8.69
N SER A 302 -19.48 10.70 -9.10
CA SER A 302 -19.92 9.42 -8.54
C SER A 302 -19.55 9.29 -7.06
N LEU A 303 -18.31 9.62 -6.69
CA LEU A 303 -17.86 9.53 -5.30
C LEU A 303 -18.53 10.58 -4.42
N SER A 304 -18.66 11.83 -4.89
CA SER A 304 -19.34 12.88 -4.14
C SER A 304 -20.80 12.54 -3.86
N TYR A 305 -21.52 11.98 -4.84
CA TYR A 305 -22.90 11.54 -4.66
C TYR A 305 -23.02 10.51 -3.52
N ARG A 306 -22.14 9.51 -3.49
CA ARG A 306 -22.11 8.48 -2.43
C ARG A 306 -21.73 9.04 -1.06
N MET A 307 -20.75 9.95 -1.03
CA MET A 307 -20.33 10.59 0.23
C MET A 307 -21.41 11.49 0.80
N LEU A 308 -22.11 12.24 -0.02
CA LEU A 308 -23.20 13.12 0.42
C LEU A 308 -24.41 12.36 0.98
N ALA A 309 -24.63 11.12 0.55
CA ALA A 309 -25.64 10.26 1.14
C ALA A 309 -25.33 9.90 2.59
N MET A 310 -24.06 9.70 2.93
CA MET A 310 -23.62 9.37 4.29
C MET A 310 -23.31 10.62 5.14
N LEU A 311 -22.71 11.64 4.52
CA LEU A 311 -22.14 12.81 5.19
C LEU A 311 -22.61 14.12 4.50
N PRO A 312 -23.89 14.52 4.69
CA PRO A 312 -24.50 15.64 3.96
C PRO A 312 -23.80 16.99 4.17
N PHE A 313 -23.08 17.18 5.28
CA PHE A 313 -22.34 18.41 5.55
C PHE A 313 -21.27 18.71 4.48
N MET A 314 -20.79 17.69 3.79
CA MET A 314 -19.75 17.83 2.77
C MET A 314 -20.20 18.57 1.50
N ARG A 315 -21.50 18.86 1.34
CA ARG A 315 -22.05 19.57 0.16
C ARG A 315 -21.40 20.94 -0.12
N ASN A 316 -20.85 21.57 0.90
CA ASN A 316 -20.22 22.89 0.78
C ASN A 316 -18.69 22.82 0.58
N LEU A 317 -18.11 21.63 0.55
CA LEU A 317 -16.68 21.45 0.36
C LEU A 317 -16.31 21.59 -1.12
N ARG A 318 -15.09 22.09 -1.36
CA ARG A 318 -14.53 22.25 -2.72
C ARG A 318 -13.41 21.25 -2.92
N VAL A 319 -13.40 20.55 -4.03
CA VAL A 319 -12.29 19.68 -4.43
C VAL A 319 -11.08 20.56 -4.76
N LEU A 320 -9.97 20.34 -4.03
CA LEU A 320 -8.71 21.04 -4.28
C LEU A 320 -7.85 20.30 -5.28
N ARG A 321 -7.80 18.99 -5.17
CA ARG A 321 -6.93 18.15 -6.00
C ARG A 321 -7.52 16.77 -6.18
N GLN A 322 -7.42 16.25 -7.40
CA GLN A 322 -7.68 14.86 -7.77
C GLN A 322 -6.39 14.27 -8.35
N TRP A 323 -6.16 12.97 -8.14
CA TRP A 323 -5.01 12.25 -8.71
C TRP A 323 -5.36 10.79 -8.94
N THR A 324 -4.49 10.11 -9.70
CA THR A 324 -4.64 8.71 -10.07
C THR A 324 -3.35 7.95 -9.79
N GLY A 325 -3.46 6.80 -9.12
CA GLY A 325 -2.45 5.75 -9.07
C GLY A 325 -2.77 4.64 -10.08
N VAL A 326 -1.81 3.73 -10.30
CA VAL A 326 -2.00 2.55 -11.16
C VAL A 326 -1.79 1.28 -10.33
N CYS A 327 -2.89 0.63 -10.00
CA CYS A 327 -2.91 -0.51 -9.10
C CYS A 327 -2.69 -1.83 -9.84
N ASP A 328 -1.81 -2.65 -9.32
CA ASP A 328 -1.50 -4.01 -9.75
C ASP A 328 -2.49 -4.99 -9.12
N MET A 329 -3.53 -5.38 -9.86
CA MET A 329 -4.61 -6.24 -9.38
C MET A 329 -4.35 -7.70 -9.72
N SER A 330 -4.25 -8.55 -8.69
CA SER A 330 -4.23 -10.01 -8.82
C SER A 330 -5.65 -10.57 -8.98
N PRO A 331 -5.82 -11.80 -9.52
CA PRO A 331 -7.15 -12.38 -9.72
C PRO A 331 -7.94 -12.60 -8.44
N ASP A 332 -7.26 -12.80 -7.32
CA ASP A 332 -7.84 -13.05 -5.99
C ASP A 332 -7.73 -11.85 -5.05
N TYR A 333 -7.37 -10.68 -5.58
CA TYR A 333 -7.20 -9.42 -4.83
C TYR A 333 -6.17 -9.46 -3.70
N SER A 334 -5.34 -10.50 -3.62
CA SER A 334 -4.32 -10.67 -2.60
C SER A 334 -2.92 -10.47 -3.19
N PRO A 335 -1.95 -9.98 -2.40
CA PRO A 335 -0.61 -9.71 -2.90
C PRO A 335 0.11 -10.98 -3.36
N ILE A 336 1.15 -10.79 -4.16
CA ILE A 336 2.08 -11.84 -4.61
C ILE A 336 3.46 -11.44 -4.11
N MET A 337 4.06 -12.30 -3.27
CA MET A 337 5.37 -12.06 -2.68
C MET A 337 6.25 -13.30 -2.74
N GLY A 338 7.57 -13.11 -2.80
CA GLY A 338 8.56 -14.15 -2.65
C GLY A 338 9.34 -14.48 -3.91
N LYS A 339 9.98 -15.64 -3.88
CA LYS A 339 10.79 -16.19 -4.96
C LYS A 339 9.92 -16.59 -6.15
N THR A 340 10.44 -16.42 -7.36
CA THR A 340 9.78 -16.85 -8.60
C THR A 340 10.39 -18.12 -9.16
N GLU A 341 9.86 -18.61 -10.27
CA GLU A 341 10.46 -19.71 -11.05
C GLU A 341 11.70 -19.30 -11.85
N VAL A 342 11.95 -17.99 -11.96
CA VAL A 342 13.18 -17.44 -12.54
C VAL A 342 14.21 -17.34 -11.42
N GLU A 343 15.34 -17.98 -11.58
CA GLU A 343 16.39 -18.04 -10.55
C GLU A 343 16.92 -16.63 -10.24
N ASN A 344 17.15 -16.34 -8.96
CA ASN A 344 17.60 -15.05 -8.42
C ASN A 344 16.64 -13.86 -8.68
N PHE A 345 15.37 -14.14 -9.02
CA PHE A 345 14.36 -13.11 -9.24
C PHE A 345 13.23 -13.22 -8.22
N TYR A 346 13.07 -12.17 -7.41
CA TYR A 346 12.04 -12.03 -6.38
C TYR A 346 11.04 -10.96 -6.77
N ILE A 347 9.80 -11.11 -6.33
CA ILE A 347 8.74 -10.13 -6.61
C ILE A 347 7.96 -9.78 -5.35
N THR A 348 7.51 -8.53 -5.26
CA THR A 348 6.48 -8.05 -4.36
C THR A 348 5.52 -7.18 -5.15
N THR A 349 4.29 -7.67 -5.33
CA THR A 349 3.30 -7.08 -6.26
C THR A 349 1.88 -7.56 -5.97
N GLY A 350 0.92 -7.20 -6.82
CA GLY A 350 -0.49 -7.57 -6.63
C GLY A 350 -1.14 -6.85 -5.45
N TRP A 351 -0.57 -5.72 -5.05
CA TRP A 351 -0.97 -4.99 -3.86
C TRP A 351 -2.33 -4.31 -4.01
N GLY A 352 -2.74 -4.01 -5.23
CA GLY A 352 -4.02 -3.37 -5.50
C GLY A 352 -4.29 -2.18 -4.58
N THR A 353 -5.33 -2.28 -3.76
CA THR A 353 -5.69 -1.27 -2.74
C THR A 353 -5.08 -1.54 -1.36
N TRP A 354 -4.26 -2.59 -1.20
CA TRP A 354 -3.74 -3.06 0.10
C TRP A 354 -2.32 -2.60 0.40
N GLY A 355 -1.62 -1.98 -0.56
CA GLY A 355 -0.17 -1.81 -0.54
C GLY A 355 0.38 -0.96 0.60
N PHE A 356 -0.14 0.25 0.83
CA PHE A 356 0.48 1.17 1.79
C PHE A 356 0.58 0.59 3.20
N LYS A 357 -0.50 0.02 3.69
CA LYS A 357 -0.55 -0.59 5.03
C LYS A 357 0.34 -1.83 5.21
N ALA A 358 0.80 -2.43 4.12
CA ALA A 358 1.66 -3.60 4.09
C ALA A 358 3.17 -3.27 4.02
N ILE A 359 3.54 -2.01 3.83
CA ILE A 359 4.93 -1.61 3.52
C ILE A 359 5.94 -2.21 4.51
N PRO A 360 5.81 -2.05 5.85
CA PRO A 360 6.81 -2.58 6.77
C PRO A 360 6.89 -4.10 6.74
N ALA A 361 5.77 -4.81 6.90
CA ALA A 361 5.76 -6.27 6.94
C ALA A 361 6.22 -6.89 5.62
N SER A 362 5.78 -6.35 4.48
CA SER A 362 6.23 -6.87 3.18
C SER A 362 7.74 -6.71 2.99
N GLY A 363 8.29 -5.58 3.41
CA GLY A 363 9.73 -5.33 3.34
C GLY A 363 10.53 -6.26 4.24
N GLU A 364 10.08 -6.45 5.48
CA GLU A 364 10.69 -7.37 6.43
C GLU A 364 10.71 -8.80 5.90
N GLN A 365 9.54 -9.31 5.48
CA GLN A 365 9.39 -10.68 5.02
C GLN A 365 10.14 -10.94 3.69
N MET A 366 10.19 -9.94 2.80
CA MET A 366 10.99 -10.04 1.57
C MET A 366 12.49 -9.99 1.85
N ALA A 367 12.92 -9.20 2.83
CA ALA A 367 14.31 -9.16 3.27
C ALA A 367 14.74 -10.51 3.86
N GLU A 368 13.90 -11.12 4.69
CA GLU A 368 14.14 -12.46 5.24
C GLU A 368 14.22 -13.51 4.13
N ALA A 369 13.25 -13.50 3.19
CA ALA A 369 13.25 -14.43 2.07
C ALA A 369 14.51 -14.31 1.19
N ILE A 370 15.01 -13.10 0.98
CA ILE A 370 16.24 -12.84 0.21
C ILE A 370 17.49 -13.26 1.01
N ALA A 371 17.55 -12.96 2.30
CA ALA A 371 18.71 -13.24 3.13
C ALA A 371 18.90 -14.72 3.41
N THR A 372 17.82 -15.47 3.60
CA THR A 372 17.86 -16.90 3.94
C THR A 372 17.73 -17.81 2.72
N GLY A 373 17.15 -17.31 1.62
CA GLY A 373 16.77 -18.13 0.45
C GLY A 373 15.49 -18.97 0.68
N GLU A 374 14.93 -18.95 1.90
CA GLU A 374 13.73 -19.69 2.29
C GLU A 374 12.47 -18.82 2.17
N THR A 375 11.31 -19.45 2.19
CA THR A 375 10.03 -18.72 2.18
C THR A 375 9.55 -18.56 3.62
N PRO A 376 9.48 -17.33 4.17
CA PRO A 376 8.89 -17.10 5.49
C PRO A 376 7.44 -17.59 5.57
N GLU A 377 7.06 -18.17 6.70
CA GLU A 377 5.71 -18.74 6.92
C GLU A 377 4.60 -17.72 6.64
N MET A 378 4.81 -16.48 7.07
CA MET A 378 3.82 -15.41 6.93
C MET A 378 3.50 -15.06 5.48
N ILE A 379 4.43 -15.25 4.54
CA ILE A 379 4.20 -14.97 3.11
C ILE A 379 3.97 -16.23 2.27
N ALA A 380 4.08 -17.43 2.83
CA ALA A 380 3.85 -18.68 2.12
C ALA A 380 2.47 -18.74 1.42
N PRO A 381 1.36 -18.23 2.01
CA PRO A 381 0.07 -18.15 1.34
C PRO A 381 0.05 -17.20 0.12
N PHE A 382 0.96 -16.20 0.09
CA PHE A 382 1.01 -15.17 -0.93
C PHE A 382 1.97 -15.47 -2.09
N LEU A 383 2.51 -16.67 -2.17
CA LEU A 383 3.39 -17.08 -3.28
C LEU A 383 2.65 -17.08 -4.63
N LEU A 384 3.37 -16.77 -5.71
CA LEU A 384 2.84 -16.85 -7.08
C LEU A 384 2.31 -18.24 -7.43
N SER A 385 2.94 -19.28 -6.88
CA SER A 385 2.57 -20.69 -7.14
C SER A 385 1.14 -21.06 -6.69
N ARG A 386 0.48 -20.24 -5.85
CA ARG A 386 -0.92 -20.50 -5.46
C ARG A 386 -1.88 -20.54 -6.64
N PHE A 387 -1.62 -19.75 -7.69
CA PHE A 387 -2.44 -19.77 -8.90
C PHE A 387 -2.24 -21.02 -9.75
N LYS A 388 -1.05 -21.65 -9.71
CA LYS A 388 -0.79 -22.94 -10.36
C LYS A 388 -1.44 -24.10 -9.60
N ARG A 389 -1.66 -23.96 -8.29
CA ARG A 389 -2.24 -24.98 -7.40
C ARG A 389 -3.74 -24.82 -7.22
N ASP A 390 -4.37 -23.88 -7.91
CA ASP A 390 -5.78 -23.52 -7.79
C ASP A 390 -6.23 -23.27 -6.33
N ARG A 391 -5.40 -22.53 -5.60
CA ARG A 391 -5.64 -22.12 -4.20
C ARG A 391 -5.67 -20.58 -4.07
N PRO A 392 -6.62 -19.90 -4.72
CA PRO A 392 -6.72 -18.44 -4.61
C PRO A 392 -7.12 -18.03 -3.19
N MET A 393 -6.61 -16.87 -2.75
CA MET A 393 -6.95 -16.26 -1.46
C MET A 393 -8.04 -15.22 -1.68
N ALA A 394 -9.31 -15.62 -1.67
CA ALA A 394 -10.39 -14.70 -1.98
C ALA A 394 -10.89 -13.95 -0.74
N ASP A 395 -10.29 -12.82 -0.39
CA ASP A 395 -10.87 -11.87 0.56
C ASP A 395 -11.77 -10.85 -0.17
N ARG A 396 -12.90 -11.33 -0.71
CA ARG A 396 -13.82 -10.55 -1.53
C ARG A 396 -14.45 -9.35 -0.81
N GLY A 397 -14.52 -9.37 0.52
CA GLY A 397 -15.21 -8.34 1.30
C GLY A 397 -14.34 -7.19 1.79
N SER A 398 -13.02 -7.21 1.56
CA SER A 398 -12.13 -6.23 2.18
C SER A 398 -11.76 -5.03 1.32
N ALA A 399 -11.96 -5.09 0.03
CA ALA A 399 -11.36 -4.14 -0.88
C ALA A 399 -12.29 -3.03 -1.41
N GLY A 400 -13.60 -3.16 -1.27
CA GLY A 400 -14.52 -2.24 -1.94
C GLY A 400 -14.28 -2.17 -3.46
N THR A 401 -13.85 -3.28 -4.08
CA THR A 401 -13.29 -3.31 -5.44
C THR A 401 -14.06 -4.22 -6.39
N HIS A 402 -15.30 -4.59 -6.07
CA HIS A 402 -16.10 -5.52 -6.89
C HIS A 402 -17.12 -4.82 -7.77
#